data_1db73b4bb24307aea2dee64df0e676b5
#
_entry.id   1db73b4bb24307aea2dee64df0e676b5
#
_cell.length_a   1.000
_cell.length_b   1.000
_cell.length_c   1.000
_cell.angle_alpha   90.00
_cell.angle_beta   90.00
_cell.angle_gamma   90.00
#
_symmetry.space_group_name_H-M   'P 1'
#
loop_
_entity.id
_entity.type
_entity.pdbx_description
1 polymer ?
#
loop_
_entity_poly.entity_id
_entity_poly.type
_entity_poly.pdbx_seq_one_letter_code
_entity_poly.pdbx_strand_id
1 'polypeptide(L)'
;AKDGTYTAQEVGRNGAVKVQVIVKGNKIESVKVLDWSETHPVADLTQTQLIPEIVKYQTTNVNNISGATISSFAIKTAVNKCLKEAGLDVKQFQKPAPKPAHYNDTVTEDTNIVIVGAGGAGLSAAVAAAESGKKVILLEKNGFAGGNTSVSGGCFNVANRNQDHLTMSEGQKKIVEGIINQKPLNPLHAELINKVKDQWTKYKESGSNKLFDSPELHALQTWKSGDNQADLNLVYTLTKNVSGTMDQLSKMGFVWRGKANQFVGALWPRSNRAENFKSGVGYVDTYLAYIKERGLPVTLMLNTAADDLIVKGGKVIGVLAQNKNGRKYVINANDGVILTTGGFSANVKMRNEYDELWGKKLGKNTPTTNLPSATGDGINLAKKAGAHLTQMGWIQLFPAGDPKTGATSFKLGENSCIYVNRDGKRYVNESERRDVLAKANLAQKDQLFFVISSAKRALVDKDGRNAYGVKVEDILSSGKSFKADTL
;
A
#
# COMPACT_ATOMS: atom_id res chain seq x y z
N ALA A 1 -15.01 43.37 2.37
CA ALA A 1 -13.87 42.48 2.13
C ALA A 1 -12.83 43.18 1.25
N LYS A 2 -11.57 42.89 1.44
CA LYS A 2 -10.49 43.34 0.54
C LYS A 2 -10.23 42.25 -0.51
N ASP A 3 -10.23 42.62 -1.76
CA ASP A 3 -9.66 41.77 -2.81
C ASP A 3 -8.17 41.55 -2.54
N GLY A 4 -7.69 40.33 -2.70
CA GLY A 4 -6.30 40.01 -2.42
C GLY A 4 -6.01 38.53 -2.34
N THR A 5 -4.76 38.23 -2.03
CA THR A 5 -4.25 36.89 -1.84
C THR A 5 -3.96 36.63 -0.37
N TYR A 6 -4.59 35.61 0.19
CA TYR A 6 -4.50 35.26 1.61
C TYR A 6 -3.94 33.87 1.76
N THR A 7 -3.18 33.65 2.82
CA THR A 7 -2.52 32.37 3.08
C THR A 7 -2.77 31.94 4.51
N ALA A 8 -3.20 30.71 4.70
CA ALA A 8 -3.38 30.13 6.04
C ALA A 8 -2.96 28.66 6.04
N GLN A 9 -2.75 28.14 7.23
CA GLN A 9 -2.45 26.73 7.41
C GLN A 9 -3.30 26.10 8.50
N GLU A 10 -3.46 24.79 8.41
CA GLU A 10 -4.14 23.94 9.38
C GLU A 10 -3.44 22.59 9.48
N VAL A 11 -3.64 21.89 10.59
CA VAL A 11 -3.07 20.56 10.80
C VAL A 11 -3.85 19.52 10.02
N GLY A 12 -3.18 18.85 9.08
CA GLY A 12 -3.69 17.70 8.36
C GLY A 12 -3.38 16.38 9.06
N ARG A 13 -3.40 15.29 8.31
CA ARG A 13 -3.10 13.96 8.83
C ARG A 13 -1.62 13.78 9.19
N ASN A 14 -0.74 14.24 8.32
CA ASN A 14 0.71 14.03 8.42
C ASN A 14 1.46 15.30 8.81
N GLY A 15 0.82 16.44 8.85
CA GLY A 15 1.44 17.72 9.18
C GLY A 15 0.64 18.93 8.73
N ALA A 16 1.28 20.08 8.67
CA ALA A 16 0.64 21.30 8.25
C ALA A 16 0.24 21.27 6.76
N VAL A 17 -0.99 21.67 6.49
CA VAL A 17 -1.52 21.92 5.14
C VAL A 17 -1.64 23.42 4.96
N LYS A 18 -0.83 23.98 4.07
CA LYS A 18 -0.80 25.42 3.76
C LYS A 18 -1.54 25.70 2.47
N VAL A 19 -2.56 26.56 2.56
CA VAL A 19 -3.35 26.97 1.38
C VAL A 19 -3.23 28.46 1.11
N GLN A 20 -3.40 28.81 -0.16
CA GLN A 20 -3.55 30.17 -0.63
C GLN A 20 -4.94 30.32 -1.21
N VAL A 21 -5.63 31.41 -0.88
CA VAL A 21 -6.93 31.77 -1.39
C VAL A 21 -6.85 33.15 -2.05
N ILE A 22 -7.30 33.25 -3.28
CA ILE A 22 -7.50 34.54 -3.95
C ILE A 22 -8.97 34.94 -3.79
N VAL A 23 -9.18 36.08 -3.19
CA VAL A 23 -10.51 36.68 -3.03
C VAL A 23 -10.64 37.86 -3.98
N LYS A 24 -11.74 37.89 -4.74
CA LYS A 24 -12.06 38.98 -5.68
C LYS A 24 -13.58 39.22 -5.73
N GLY A 25 -13.99 40.46 -5.57
CA GLY A 25 -15.40 40.84 -5.60
C GLY A 25 -16.24 40.06 -4.58
N ASN A 26 -15.75 39.87 -3.35
CA ASN A 26 -16.37 39.09 -2.28
C ASN A 26 -16.58 37.59 -2.60
N LYS A 27 -15.83 37.03 -3.53
CA LYS A 27 -15.89 35.63 -3.96
C LYS A 27 -14.55 34.96 -3.86
N ILE A 28 -14.56 33.64 -3.69
CA ILE A 28 -13.38 32.80 -3.82
C ILE A 28 -13.08 32.66 -5.33
N GLU A 29 -12.01 33.31 -5.80
CA GLU A 29 -11.57 33.18 -7.20
C GLU A 29 -10.76 31.90 -7.39
N SER A 30 -9.88 31.59 -6.45
CA SER A 30 -9.11 30.34 -6.50
C SER A 30 -8.64 29.88 -5.10
N VAL A 31 -8.37 28.59 -4.99
CA VAL A 31 -7.73 27.98 -3.84
C VAL A 31 -6.60 27.09 -4.36
N LYS A 32 -5.42 27.20 -3.74
CA LYS A 32 -4.25 26.41 -4.08
C LYS A 32 -3.57 25.87 -2.81
N VAL A 33 -3.19 24.61 -2.81
CA VAL A 33 -2.31 24.05 -1.78
C VAL A 33 -0.88 24.46 -2.12
N LEU A 34 -0.23 25.17 -1.21
CA LEU A 34 1.15 25.63 -1.38
C LEU A 34 2.15 24.61 -0.89
N ASP A 35 1.82 23.94 0.24
CA ASP A 35 2.70 22.99 0.88
C ASP A 35 1.91 22.04 1.78
N TRP A 36 2.31 20.78 1.79
CA TRP A 36 1.77 19.74 2.66
C TRP A 36 2.64 18.49 2.72
N SER A 37 2.33 17.59 3.66
CA SER A 37 2.96 16.27 3.83
C SER A 37 1.94 15.13 3.73
N GLU A 38 0.78 15.37 3.13
CA GLU A 38 -0.33 14.43 3.10
C GLU A 38 -0.06 13.22 2.18
N THR A 39 -0.84 12.17 2.35
CA THR A 39 -0.59 10.88 1.68
C THR A 39 -1.03 10.89 0.22
N HIS A 40 -0.08 10.84 -0.70
CA HIS A 40 -0.34 10.59 -2.12
C HIS A 40 -0.71 9.10 -2.35
N PRO A 41 -1.67 8.73 -3.23
CA PRO A 41 -2.51 9.61 -4.07
C PRO A 41 -3.85 10.01 -3.41
N VAL A 42 -4.13 9.51 -2.21
CA VAL A 42 -5.44 9.67 -1.58
C VAL A 42 -5.77 11.13 -1.31
N ALA A 43 -4.81 11.86 -0.75
CA ALA A 43 -4.99 13.27 -0.43
C ALA A 43 -5.06 14.16 -1.67
N ASP A 44 -4.45 13.76 -2.78
CA ASP A 44 -4.45 14.52 -4.03
C ASP A 44 -5.86 14.76 -4.58
N LEU A 45 -6.79 13.86 -4.27
CA LEU A 45 -8.20 14.04 -4.62
C LEU A 45 -8.83 15.28 -3.99
N THR A 46 -8.28 15.77 -2.87
CA THR A 46 -8.73 17.03 -2.29
C THR A 46 -8.42 18.21 -3.21
N GLN A 47 -7.31 18.18 -3.94
CA GLN A 47 -6.95 19.22 -4.90
C GLN A 47 -7.75 19.11 -6.20
N THR A 48 -8.04 17.90 -6.66
CA THR A 48 -8.70 17.66 -7.96
C THR A 48 -10.23 17.57 -7.87
N GLN A 49 -10.79 17.35 -6.70
CA GLN A 49 -12.23 17.21 -6.49
C GLN A 49 -12.77 18.21 -5.46
N LEU A 50 -12.23 18.25 -4.22
CA LEU A 50 -12.76 19.08 -3.15
C LEU A 50 -12.55 20.58 -3.43
N ILE A 51 -11.36 21.01 -3.79
CA ILE A 51 -11.05 22.42 -4.08
C ILE A 51 -11.87 22.97 -5.24
N PRO A 52 -12.01 22.30 -6.39
CA PRO A 52 -12.90 22.75 -7.46
C PRO A 52 -14.35 22.92 -7.03
N GLU A 53 -14.88 22.06 -6.16
CA GLU A 53 -16.24 22.22 -5.62
C GLU A 53 -16.35 23.45 -4.70
N ILE A 54 -15.36 23.72 -3.85
CA ILE A 54 -15.31 24.92 -2.99
C ILE A 54 -15.40 26.17 -3.85
N VAL A 55 -14.60 26.26 -4.89
CA VAL A 55 -14.58 27.42 -5.80
C VAL A 55 -15.86 27.52 -6.61
N LYS A 56 -16.34 26.42 -7.19
CA LYS A 56 -17.54 26.38 -8.02
C LYS A 56 -18.80 26.79 -7.26
N TYR A 57 -18.96 26.25 -6.05
CA TYR A 57 -20.17 26.46 -5.24
C TYR A 57 -20.03 27.57 -4.22
N GLN A 58 -18.86 28.20 -4.13
CA GLN A 58 -18.57 29.28 -3.17
C GLN A 58 -18.89 28.88 -1.74
N THR A 59 -18.48 27.67 -1.37
CA THR A 59 -18.73 27.13 -0.02
C THR A 59 -17.65 26.16 0.42
N THR A 60 -17.34 26.15 1.70
CA THR A 60 -16.48 25.13 2.34
C THR A 60 -17.30 23.94 2.87
N ASN A 61 -18.64 24.01 2.81
CA ASN A 61 -19.52 22.91 3.17
C ASN A 61 -19.75 21.96 1.97
N VAL A 62 -18.66 21.43 1.46
CA VAL A 62 -18.62 20.35 0.45
C VAL A 62 -18.32 19.02 1.12
N ASN A 63 -18.60 17.91 0.44
CA ASN A 63 -18.29 16.58 0.95
C ASN A 63 -16.79 16.36 1.14
N ASN A 64 -16.42 15.67 2.21
CA ASN A 64 -15.04 15.24 2.38
C ASN A 64 -14.68 14.14 1.39
N ILE A 65 -13.42 14.11 0.98
CA ILE A 65 -12.89 13.02 0.18
C ILE A 65 -12.79 11.76 1.02
N SER A 66 -13.39 10.68 0.58
CA SER A 66 -13.30 9.37 1.24
C SER A 66 -11.83 8.91 1.32
N GLY A 67 -11.39 8.52 2.50
CA GLY A 67 -10.01 8.16 2.79
C GLY A 67 -9.07 9.35 3.06
N ALA A 68 -9.47 10.60 2.75
CA ALA A 68 -8.73 11.83 3.02
C ALA A 68 -9.53 12.83 3.88
N THR A 69 -10.29 12.34 4.83
CA THR A 69 -11.20 13.15 5.65
C THR A 69 -10.45 14.24 6.44
N ILE A 70 -9.33 13.90 7.08
CA ILE A 70 -8.55 14.86 7.88
C ILE A 70 -7.94 15.93 6.98
N SER A 71 -7.37 15.54 5.84
CA SER A 71 -6.84 16.49 4.85
C SER A 71 -7.93 17.40 4.28
N SER A 72 -9.13 16.86 4.03
CA SER A 72 -10.29 17.65 3.61
C SER A 72 -10.70 18.70 4.64
N PHE A 73 -10.74 18.32 5.92
CA PHE A 73 -11.02 19.26 7.00
C PHE A 73 -9.95 20.34 7.12
N ALA A 74 -8.67 19.98 7.02
CA ALA A 74 -7.57 20.92 7.10
C ALA A 74 -7.67 21.99 5.99
N ILE A 75 -7.93 21.59 4.76
CA ILE A 75 -8.12 22.54 3.64
C ILE A 75 -9.31 23.45 3.88
N LYS A 76 -10.48 22.91 4.23
CA LYS A 76 -11.68 23.72 4.51
C LYS A 76 -11.47 24.74 5.61
N THR A 77 -10.82 24.32 6.70
CA THR A 77 -10.54 25.20 7.83
C THR A 77 -9.53 26.29 7.46
N ALA A 78 -8.48 25.95 6.71
CA ALA A 78 -7.51 26.93 6.24
C ALA A 78 -8.15 27.94 5.25
N VAL A 79 -9.03 27.49 4.34
CA VAL A 79 -9.82 28.38 3.49
C VAL A 79 -10.67 29.34 4.31
N ASN A 80 -11.37 28.84 5.33
CA ASN A 80 -12.19 29.70 6.21
C ASN A 80 -11.34 30.75 6.96
N LYS A 81 -10.11 30.41 7.36
CA LYS A 81 -9.17 31.37 7.95
C LYS A 81 -8.81 32.48 6.95
N CYS A 82 -8.50 32.13 5.70
CA CYS A 82 -8.22 33.10 4.65
C CYS A 82 -9.42 34.03 4.39
N LEU A 83 -10.63 33.49 4.33
CA LEU A 83 -11.85 34.29 4.13
C LEU A 83 -12.08 35.27 5.28
N LYS A 84 -11.85 34.83 6.52
CA LYS A 84 -11.94 35.69 7.69
C LYS A 84 -10.90 36.82 7.65
N GLU A 85 -9.67 36.52 7.26
CA GLU A 85 -8.58 37.50 7.10
C GLU A 85 -8.92 38.54 6.01
N ALA A 86 -9.58 38.11 4.92
CA ALA A 86 -10.12 38.99 3.88
C ALA A 86 -11.28 39.88 4.35
N GLY A 87 -11.76 39.70 5.59
CA GLY A 87 -12.91 40.43 6.12
C GLY A 87 -14.26 39.94 5.62
N LEU A 88 -14.34 38.69 5.15
CA LEU A 88 -15.58 38.05 4.73
C LEU A 88 -16.27 37.36 5.92
N ASP A 89 -17.60 37.39 5.92
CA ASP A 89 -18.38 36.57 6.85
C ASP A 89 -18.34 35.11 6.39
N VAL A 90 -17.59 34.28 7.12
CA VAL A 90 -17.41 32.86 6.82
C VAL A 90 -18.73 32.10 6.75
N LYS A 91 -19.77 32.53 7.47
CA LYS A 91 -21.09 31.88 7.45
C LYS A 91 -21.73 31.89 6.05
N GLN A 92 -21.42 32.87 5.24
CA GLN A 92 -21.90 32.94 3.85
C GLN A 92 -21.32 31.82 2.98
N PHE A 93 -20.16 31.30 3.36
CA PHE A 93 -19.44 30.22 2.68
C PHE A 93 -19.64 28.86 3.36
N GLN A 94 -20.68 28.69 4.17
CA GLN A 94 -21.01 27.43 4.85
C GLN A 94 -22.37 26.86 4.43
N LYS A 95 -23.00 27.42 3.42
CA LYS A 95 -24.21 26.85 2.84
C LYS A 95 -23.87 25.50 2.21
N PRO A 96 -24.69 24.44 2.43
CA PRO A 96 -24.42 23.15 1.83
C PRO A 96 -24.27 23.26 0.30
N ALA A 97 -23.25 22.61 -0.24
CA ALA A 97 -23.12 22.45 -1.68
C ALA A 97 -24.30 21.64 -2.24
N PRO A 98 -24.67 21.83 -3.52
CA PRO A 98 -25.67 20.98 -4.16
C PRO A 98 -25.31 19.50 -4.01
N LYS A 99 -26.29 18.67 -3.69
CA LYS A 99 -26.08 17.23 -3.64
C LYS A 99 -25.72 16.72 -5.04
N PRO A 100 -24.75 15.80 -5.16
CA PRO A 100 -24.49 15.15 -6.43
C PRO A 100 -25.75 14.50 -7.00
N ALA A 101 -25.86 14.44 -8.33
CA ALA A 101 -26.95 13.73 -8.97
C ALA A 101 -26.99 12.28 -8.49
N HIS A 102 -28.17 11.81 -8.15
CA HIS A 102 -28.41 10.41 -7.78
C HIS A 102 -29.18 9.72 -8.92
N TYR A 103 -28.71 8.55 -9.31
CA TYR A 103 -29.28 7.74 -10.38
C TYR A 103 -29.94 6.50 -9.79
N ASN A 104 -31.08 6.11 -10.36
CA ASN A 104 -31.79 4.88 -9.99
C ASN A 104 -31.86 3.87 -11.15
N ASP A 105 -31.11 4.15 -12.21
CA ASP A 105 -31.05 3.32 -13.40
C ASP A 105 -30.08 2.14 -13.25
N THR A 106 -30.27 1.15 -14.11
CA THR A 106 -29.36 0.02 -14.25
C THR A 106 -28.83 -0.02 -15.67
N VAL A 107 -27.53 -0.10 -15.81
CA VAL A 107 -26.80 -0.21 -17.08
C VAL A 107 -26.26 -1.63 -17.22
N THR A 108 -26.45 -2.24 -18.39
CA THR A 108 -25.85 -3.53 -18.71
C THR A 108 -24.64 -3.31 -19.60
N GLU A 109 -23.52 -3.92 -19.21
CA GLU A 109 -22.26 -3.88 -19.94
C GLU A 109 -21.81 -5.32 -20.26
N ASP A 110 -21.16 -5.49 -21.40
CA ASP A 110 -20.58 -6.75 -21.83
C ASP A 110 -19.07 -6.59 -22.05
N THR A 111 -18.29 -7.51 -21.53
CA THR A 111 -16.85 -7.50 -21.69
C THR A 111 -16.29 -8.94 -21.71
N ASN A 112 -15.03 -9.13 -22.07
CA ASN A 112 -14.39 -10.42 -21.94
C ASN A 112 -14.10 -10.74 -20.46
N ILE A 113 -13.43 -9.82 -19.77
CA ILE A 113 -12.97 -10.03 -18.41
C ILE A 113 -13.40 -8.84 -17.54
N VAL A 114 -13.99 -9.15 -16.38
CA VAL A 114 -14.18 -8.17 -15.30
C VAL A 114 -13.11 -8.40 -14.25
N ILE A 115 -12.42 -7.34 -13.87
CA ILE A 115 -11.45 -7.36 -12.77
C ILE A 115 -11.99 -6.48 -11.65
N VAL A 116 -12.08 -7.05 -10.45
CA VAL A 116 -12.58 -6.34 -9.27
C VAL A 116 -11.41 -5.92 -8.38
N GLY A 117 -11.17 -4.63 -8.30
CA GLY A 117 -10.07 -3.99 -7.57
C GLY A 117 -8.93 -3.54 -8.47
N ALA A 118 -8.69 -2.22 -8.52
CA ALA A 118 -7.64 -1.60 -9.33
C ALA A 118 -6.36 -1.31 -8.52
N GLY A 119 -5.98 -2.23 -7.62
CA GLY A 119 -4.66 -2.26 -6.99
C GLY A 119 -3.59 -2.79 -7.95
N GLY A 120 -2.37 -2.99 -7.47
CA GLY A 120 -1.25 -3.49 -8.29
C GLY A 120 -1.57 -4.80 -9.00
N ALA A 121 -2.23 -5.75 -8.33
CA ALA A 121 -2.63 -7.03 -8.94
C ALA A 121 -3.67 -6.83 -10.05
N GLY A 122 -4.68 -6.00 -9.82
CA GLY A 122 -5.73 -5.74 -10.80
C GLY A 122 -5.22 -5.00 -12.04
N LEU A 123 -4.36 -4.02 -11.86
CA LEU A 123 -3.73 -3.29 -12.96
C LEU A 123 -2.82 -4.20 -13.78
N SER A 124 -2.02 -5.06 -13.14
CA SER A 124 -1.19 -6.04 -13.82
C SER A 124 -2.03 -7.04 -14.61
N ALA A 125 -3.11 -7.56 -14.01
CA ALA A 125 -4.04 -8.47 -14.68
C ALA A 125 -4.74 -7.79 -15.87
N ALA A 126 -5.13 -6.52 -15.71
CA ALA A 126 -5.78 -5.76 -16.79
C ALA A 126 -4.85 -5.57 -18.00
N VAL A 127 -3.58 -5.23 -17.76
CA VAL A 127 -2.59 -5.12 -18.85
C VAL A 127 -2.40 -6.46 -19.55
N ALA A 128 -2.18 -7.54 -18.79
CA ALA A 128 -1.97 -8.87 -19.37
C ALA A 128 -3.17 -9.34 -20.21
N ALA A 129 -4.40 -9.14 -19.71
CA ALA A 129 -5.61 -9.49 -20.41
C ALA A 129 -5.78 -8.64 -21.69
N ALA A 130 -5.57 -7.33 -21.60
CA ALA A 130 -5.72 -6.42 -22.73
C ALA A 130 -4.67 -6.66 -23.82
N GLU A 131 -3.42 -6.96 -23.46
CA GLU A 131 -2.37 -7.35 -24.41
C GLU A 131 -2.67 -8.69 -25.09
N SER A 132 -3.47 -9.55 -24.47
CA SER A 132 -3.99 -10.79 -25.09
C SER A 132 -5.21 -10.56 -25.99
N GLY A 133 -5.56 -9.30 -26.28
CA GLY A 133 -6.69 -8.93 -27.14
C GLY A 133 -8.05 -8.95 -26.45
N LYS A 134 -8.10 -9.01 -25.12
CA LYS A 134 -9.35 -9.06 -24.36
C LYS A 134 -9.79 -7.65 -23.95
N LYS A 135 -11.10 -7.38 -24.05
CA LYS A 135 -11.71 -6.21 -23.43
C LYS A 135 -11.84 -6.42 -21.94
N VAL A 136 -11.48 -5.41 -21.17
CA VAL A 136 -11.46 -5.46 -19.70
C VAL A 136 -12.29 -4.33 -19.12
N ILE A 137 -13.16 -4.64 -18.17
CA ILE A 137 -13.74 -3.67 -17.24
C ILE A 137 -13.06 -3.88 -15.90
N LEU A 138 -12.38 -2.84 -15.41
CA LEU A 138 -11.65 -2.81 -14.15
C LEU A 138 -12.41 -1.94 -13.15
N LEU A 139 -12.97 -2.56 -12.11
CA LEU A 139 -13.76 -1.90 -11.08
C LEU A 139 -12.88 -1.46 -9.91
N GLU A 140 -13.09 -0.25 -9.41
CA GLU A 140 -12.47 0.27 -8.20
C GLU A 140 -13.48 1.03 -7.35
N LYS A 141 -13.66 0.63 -6.11
CA LYS A 141 -14.62 1.28 -5.20
C LYS A 141 -14.17 2.66 -4.72
N ASN A 142 -12.86 2.91 -4.67
CA ASN A 142 -12.31 4.22 -4.33
C ASN A 142 -12.37 5.18 -5.53
N GLY A 143 -12.18 6.47 -5.25
CA GLY A 143 -12.07 7.50 -6.29
C GLY A 143 -10.71 7.55 -6.98
N PHE A 144 -9.81 6.59 -6.71
CA PHE A 144 -8.47 6.48 -7.29
C PHE A 144 -8.08 5.01 -7.43
N ALA A 145 -7.23 4.72 -8.38
CA ALA A 145 -6.63 3.39 -8.54
C ALA A 145 -5.37 3.24 -7.68
N GLY A 146 -5.01 2.00 -7.38
CA GLY A 146 -3.76 1.65 -6.71
C GLY A 146 -3.92 1.01 -5.33
N GLY A 147 -5.01 1.28 -4.63
CA GLY A 147 -5.28 0.69 -3.31
C GLY A 147 -4.07 0.72 -2.38
N ASN A 148 -3.85 -0.34 -1.64
CA ASN A 148 -2.70 -0.45 -0.72
C ASN A 148 -1.35 -0.58 -1.43
N THR A 149 -1.31 -0.92 -2.72
CA THR A 149 -0.08 -0.86 -3.50
C THR A 149 0.50 0.54 -3.51
N SER A 150 -0.33 1.57 -3.73
CA SER A 150 0.10 2.97 -3.76
C SER A 150 0.74 3.44 -2.46
N VAL A 151 0.22 3.03 -1.31
CA VAL A 151 0.69 3.46 0.01
C VAL A 151 1.74 2.51 0.61
N SER A 152 2.12 1.47 -0.12
CA SER A 152 3.13 0.50 0.31
C SER A 152 4.54 1.10 0.26
N GLY A 153 5.49 0.42 0.91
CA GLY A 153 6.91 0.77 0.84
C GLY A 153 7.56 0.63 -0.53
N GLY A 154 6.88 0.03 -1.50
CA GLY A 154 7.37 -0.14 -2.87
C GLY A 154 8.51 -1.16 -3.01
N CYS A 155 8.70 -2.05 -2.04
CA CYS A 155 9.70 -3.11 -2.11
C CYS A 155 9.26 -4.21 -3.07
N PHE A 156 10.16 -4.62 -3.95
CA PHE A 156 9.94 -5.66 -4.95
C PHE A 156 11.07 -6.68 -4.84
N ASN A 157 10.78 -7.84 -4.26
CA ASN A 157 11.79 -8.85 -3.94
C ASN A 157 12.07 -9.76 -5.15
N VAL A 158 13.29 -9.72 -5.65
CA VAL A 158 13.74 -10.52 -6.79
C VAL A 158 15.12 -11.07 -6.55
N ALA A 159 15.30 -12.38 -6.71
CA ALA A 159 16.60 -13.03 -6.68
C ALA A 159 17.44 -12.68 -7.91
N ASN A 160 18.74 -12.58 -7.76
CA ASN A 160 19.72 -12.32 -8.84
C ASN A 160 19.49 -11.01 -9.62
N ARG A 161 18.91 -10.00 -8.96
CA ARG A 161 18.68 -8.69 -9.58
C ARG A 161 19.25 -7.58 -8.71
N ASN A 162 20.17 -6.79 -9.28
CA ASN A 162 20.82 -5.64 -8.64
C ASN A 162 21.56 -5.98 -7.33
N GLN A 163 22.11 -7.19 -7.22
CA GLN A 163 22.79 -7.73 -6.04
C GLN A 163 24.33 -7.74 -6.16
N ASP A 164 24.93 -7.31 -7.27
CA ASP A 164 26.36 -7.43 -7.56
C ASP A 164 27.28 -6.71 -6.56
N HIS A 165 26.74 -5.72 -5.86
CA HIS A 165 27.46 -4.97 -4.82
C HIS A 165 27.49 -5.68 -3.47
N LEU A 166 26.77 -6.79 -3.32
CA LEU A 166 26.64 -7.54 -2.08
C LEU A 166 27.61 -8.72 -2.02
N THR A 167 28.12 -8.99 -0.83
CA THR A 167 29.01 -10.12 -0.58
C THR A 167 28.38 -11.07 0.41
N MET A 168 28.76 -12.35 0.32
CA MET A 168 28.25 -13.41 1.17
C MET A 168 28.92 -13.39 2.54
N SER A 169 28.16 -13.31 3.62
CA SER A 169 28.67 -13.46 4.99
C SER A 169 28.71 -14.94 5.42
N GLU A 170 29.50 -15.24 6.43
CA GLU A 170 29.53 -16.60 7.02
C GLU A 170 28.17 -17.01 7.61
N GLY A 171 27.43 -16.07 8.18
CA GLY A 171 26.06 -16.32 8.64
C GLY A 171 25.12 -16.72 7.53
N GLN A 172 25.22 -16.05 6.39
CA GLN A 172 24.41 -16.37 5.20
C GLN A 172 24.78 -17.72 4.60
N LYS A 173 26.07 -18.10 4.56
CA LYS A 173 26.50 -19.43 4.15
C LYS A 173 25.85 -20.53 5.01
N LYS A 174 25.87 -20.35 6.33
CA LYS A 174 25.21 -21.29 7.26
C LYS A 174 23.70 -21.39 7.03
N ILE A 175 23.04 -20.28 6.67
CA ILE A 175 21.61 -20.30 6.33
C ILE A 175 21.35 -21.14 5.08
N VAL A 176 22.15 -20.97 4.03
CA VAL A 176 22.02 -21.78 2.80
C VAL A 176 22.25 -23.25 3.10
N GLU A 177 23.34 -23.58 3.81
CA GLU A 177 23.66 -24.95 4.20
C GLU A 177 22.56 -25.57 5.09
N GLY A 178 22.00 -24.80 5.99
CA GLY A 178 20.85 -25.24 6.79
C GLY A 178 19.60 -25.54 5.97
N ILE A 179 19.40 -24.84 4.85
CA ILE A 179 18.26 -25.09 3.93
C ILE A 179 18.48 -26.36 3.13
N ILE A 180 19.66 -26.53 2.51
CA ILE A 180 19.94 -27.68 1.64
C ILE A 180 20.07 -28.99 2.42
N ASN A 181 20.30 -28.94 3.72
CA ASN A 181 20.39 -30.11 4.60
C ASN A 181 19.07 -30.45 5.31
N GLN A 182 17.96 -29.77 4.97
CA GLN A 182 16.64 -30.10 5.53
C GLN A 182 16.14 -31.43 5.01
N LYS A 183 15.38 -32.14 5.87
CA LYS A 183 14.60 -33.27 5.41
C LYS A 183 13.44 -32.77 4.53
N PRO A 184 13.30 -33.29 3.30
CA PRO A 184 12.17 -32.92 2.46
C PRO A 184 10.82 -33.28 3.09
N LEU A 185 9.85 -32.36 2.95
CA LEU A 185 8.49 -32.53 3.46
C LEU A 185 7.49 -32.97 2.37
N ASN A 186 7.83 -32.75 1.11
CA ASN A 186 7.06 -33.16 -0.06
C ASN A 186 7.98 -33.22 -1.29
N PRO A 187 7.49 -33.78 -2.43
CA PRO A 187 8.31 -33.93 -3.64
C PRO A 187 8.87 -32.63 -4.22
N LEU A 188 8.08 -31.56 -4.26
CA LEU A 188 8.54 -30.25 -4.75
C LEU A 188 9.60 -29.65 -3.81
N HIS A 189 9.44 -29.79 -2.50
CA HIS A 189 10.47 -29.37 -1.53
C HIS A 189 11.79 -30.09 -1.78
N ALA A 190 11.76 -31.42 -2.00
CA ALA A 190 12.94 -32.22 -2.36
C ALA A 190 13.60 -31.73 -3.65
N GLU A 191 12.82 -31.47 -4.69
CA GLU A 191 13.30 -30.95 -5.97
C GLU A 191 14.01 -29.59 -5.80
N LEU A 192 13.38 -28.64 -5.09
CA LEU A 192 13.96 -27.32 -4.86
C LEU A 192 15.22 -27.37 -4.01
N ILE A 193 15.26 -28.21 -2.98
CA ILE A 193 16.49 -28.45 -2.18
C ILE A 193 17.61 -28.95 -3.08
N ASN A 194 17.36 -29.93 -3.95
CA ASN A 194 18.37 -30.49 -4.83
C ASN A 194 18.87 -29.43 -5.84
N LYS A 195 17.98 -28.62 -6.42
CA LYS A 195 18.38 -27.50 -7.28
C LYS A 195 19.29 -26.51 -6.57
N VAL A 196 18.92 -26.07 -5.37
CA VAL A 196 19.76 -25.15 -4.57
C VAL A 196 21.08 -25.80 -4.22
N LYS A 197 21.11 -27.08 -3.88
CA LYS A 197 22.33 -27.83 -3.58
C LYS A 197 23.29 -27.85 -4.76
N ASP A 198 22.81 -28.11 -5.98
CA ASP A 198 23.62 -28.07 -7.21
C ASP A 198 24.13 -26.66 -7.49
N GLN A 199 23.27 -25.64 -7.36
CA GLN A 199 23.64 -24.23 -7.50
C GLN A 199 24.69 -23.81 -6.47
N TRP A 200 24.55 -24.24 -5.22
CA TRP A 200 25.47 -23.94 -4.12
C TRP A 200 26.84 -24.60 -4.33
N THR A 201 26.88 -25.82 -4.85
CA THR A 201 28.12 -26.52 -5.21
C THR A 201 28.89 -25.74 -6.27
N LYS A 202 28.21 -25.35 -7.37
CA LYS A 202 28.80 -24.54 -8.43
C LYS A 202 29.28 -23.17 -7.93
N TYR A 203 28.50 -22.55 -7.04
CA TYR A 203 28.90 -21.27 -6.41
C TYR A 203 30.23 -21.43 -5.63
N LYS A 204 30.37 -22.45 -4.81
CA LYS A 204 31.59 -22.71 -4.07
C LYS A 204 32.78 -23.02 -4.97
N GLU A 205 32.59 -23.79 -6.02
CA GLU A 205 33.62 -24.13 -7.03
C GLU A 205 34.09 -22.88 -7.80
N SER A 206 33.23 -21.92 -8.02
CA SER A 206 33.56 -20.66 -8.70
C SER A 206 34.50 -19.75 -7.92
N GLY A 207 34.65 -19.98 -6.61
CA GLY A 207 35.40 -19.10 -5.71
C GLY A 207 34.82 -17.70 -5.54
N SER A 208 33.57 -17.48 -5.96
CA SER A 208 32.88 -16.21 -5.82
C SER A 208 32.65 -15.84 -4.35
N ASN A 209 32.80 -14.57 -4.04
CA ASN A 209 32.40 -14.00 -2.74
C ASN A 209 31.12 -13.17 -2.83
N LYS A 210 30.50 -13.08 -4.02
CA LYS A 210 29.27 -12.34 -4.22
C LYS A 210 28.10 -13.02 -3.51
N LEU A 211 27.04 -12.26 -3.23
CA LEU A 211 25.84 -12.84 -2.64
C LEU A 211 25.31 -13.96 -3.54
N PHE A 212 25.17 -15.16 -2.95
CA PHE A 212 24.50 -16.28 -3.60
C PHE A 212 22.99 -16.12 -3.47
N ASP A 213 22.29 -16.24 -4.59
CA ASP A 213 20.84 -16.22 -4.62
C ASP A 213 20.29 -17.01 -5.81
N SER A 214 19.03 -17.40 -5.73
CA SER A 214 18.30 -18.02 -6.83
C SER A 214 16.79 -17.94 -6.57
N PRO A 215 15.94 -18.09 -7.61
CA PRO A 215 14.49 -18.23 -7.42
C PRO A 215 14.12 -19.39 -6.50
N GLU A 216 14.85 -20.49 -6.55
CA GLU A 216 14.65 -21.69 -5.71
C GLU A 216 15.01 -21.41 -4.24
N LEU A 217 16.14 -20.76 -3.98
CA LEU A 217 16.51 -20.33 -2.62
C LEU A 217 15.48 -19.34 -2.08
N HIS A 218 15.02 -18.40 -2.90
CA HIS A 218 13.99 -17.46 -2.57
C HIS A 218 12.68 -18.16 -2.17
N ALA A 219 12.27 -19.17 -2.93
CA ALA A 219 11.08 -19.97 -2.62
C ALA A 219 11.21 -20.70 -1.29
N LEU A 220 12.33 -21.40 -1.09
CA LEU A 220 12.58 -22.16 0.15
C LEU A 220 12.65 -21.29 1.39
N GLN A 221 13.30 -20.13 1.30
CA GLN A 221 13.35 -19.17 2.40
C GLN A 221 11.97 -18.59 2.71
N THR A 222 11.21 -18.20 1.68
CA THR A 222 9.86 -17.66 1.85
C THR A 222 8.93 -18.67 2.51
N TRP A 223 8.95 -19.92 2.02
CA TRP A 223 8.12 -20.99 2.56
C TRP A 223 8.46 -21.34 4.00
N LYS A 224 9.75 -21.52 4.29
CA LYS A 224 10.24 -21.79 5.65
C LYS A 224 9.92 -20.65 6.62
N SER A 225 10.07 -19.39 6.19
CA SER A 225 9.76 -18.22 7.02
C SER A 225 8.29 -18.11 7.37
N GLY A 226 7.42 -18.63 6.50
CA GLY A 226 5.99 -18.75 6.73
C GLY A 226 5.60 -20.05 7.44
N ASP A 227 6.53 -20.68 8.17
CA ASP A 227 6.32 -21.92 8.92
C ASP A 227 5.75 -23.06 8.05
N ASN A 228 6.11 -23.07 6.78
CA ASN A 228 5.67 -24.03 5.73
C ASN A 228 4.15 -24.07 5.52
N GLN A 229 3.42 -23.01 5.85
CA GLN A 229 1.97 -22.96 5.75
C GLN A 229 1.47 -22.64 4.34
N ALA A 230 2.23 -21.87 3.57
CA ALA A 230 1.86 -21.53 2.21
C ALA A 230 1.91 -22.77 1.27
N ASP A 231 1.14 -22.73 0.20
CA ASP A 231 1.32 -23.69 -0.90
C ASP A 231 2.66 -23.42 -1.61
N LEU A 232 3.60 -24.35 -1.52
CA LEU A 232 4.93 -24.21 -2.11
C LEU A 232 4.90 -24.03 -3.63
N ASN A 233 3.89 -24.59 -4.33
CA ASN A 233 3.74 -24.40 -5.77
C ASN A 233 3.45 -22.93 -6.09
N LEU A 234 2.60 -22.27 -5.31
CA LEU A 234 2.29 -20.86 -5.48
C LEU A 234 3.49 -19.98 -5.14
N VAL A 235 4.20 -20.30 -4.04
CA VAL A 235 5.44 -19.60 -3.66
C VAL A 235 6.48 -19.69 -4.78
N TYR A 236 6.72 -20.89 -5.30
CA TYR A 236 7.70 -21.07 -6.37
C TYR A 236 7.25 -20.44 -7.70
N THR A 237 5.95 -20.47 -7.99
CA THR A 237 5.40 -19.76 -9.15
C THR A 237 5.72 -18.27 -9.09
N LEU A 238 5.55 -17.65 -7.92
CA LEU A 238 5.93 -16.24 -7.70
C LEU A 238 7.44 -16.03 -7.92
N THR A 239 8.27 -16.76 -7.16
CA THR A 239 9.71 -16.48 -7.11
C THR A 239 10.43 -16.75 -8.43
N LYS A 240 9.96 -17.72 -9.23
CA LYS A 240 10.54 -18.04 -10.53
C LYS A 240 10.13 -17.06 -11.64
N ASN A 241 8.96 -16.39 -11.51
CA ASN A 241 8.44 -15.49 -12.54
C ASN A 241 8.64 -14.01 -12.26
N VAL A 242 8.90 -13.63 -11.00
CA VAL A 242 8.99 -12.21 -10.58
C VAL A 242 10.09 -11.44 -11.31
N SER A 243 11.18 -12.08 -11.72
CA SER A 243 12.23 -11.45 -12.52
C SER A 243 11.72 -11.00 -13.89
N GLY A 244 10.91 -11.82 -14.55
CA GLY A 244 10.25 -11.47 -15.81
C GLY A 244 9.27 -10.31 -15.64
N THR A 245 8.55 -10.23 -14.50
CA THR A 245 7.69 -9.09 -14.18
C THR A 245 8.50 -7.81 -14.00
N MET A 246 9.69 -7.89 -13.39
CA MET A 246 10.60 -6.76 -13.28
C MET A 246 11.03 -6.24 -14.66
N ASP A 247 11.31 -7.14 -15.60
CA ASP A 247 11.65 -6.78 -16.99
C ASP A 247 10.47 -6.13 -17.72
N GLN A 248 9.26 -6.64 -17.52
CA GLN A 248 8.04 -6.04 -18.10
C GLN A 248 7.82 -4.61 -17.58
N LEU A 249 7.93 -4.38 -16.28
CA LEU A 249 7.83 -3.05 -15.68
C LEU A 249 8.88 -2.12 -16.26
N SER A 250 10.12 -2.59 -16.46
CA SER A 250 11.18 -1.80 -17.09
C SER A 250 10.81 -1.39 -18.53
N LYS A 251 10.25 -2.31 -19.32
CA LYS A 251 9.73 -2.02 -20.68
C LYS A 251 8.58 -1.01 -20.69
N MET A 252 7.80 -0.95 -19.61
CA MET A 252 6.72 0.03 -19.42
C MET A 252 7.25 1.39 -18.93
N GLY A 253 8.56 1.56 -18.73
CA GLY A 253 9.17 2.81 -18.31
C GLY A 253 9.48 2.91 -16.81
N PHE A 254 9.32 1.83 -16.05
CA PHE A 254 9.68 1.83 -14.63
C PHE A 254 11.20 1.79 -14.45
N VAL A 255 11.75 2.75 -13.71
CA VAL A 255 13.19 2.87 -13.47
C VAL A 255 13.54 2.38 -12.07
N TRP A 256 14.44 1.42 -11.99
CA TRP A 256 14.90 0.81 -10.75
C TRP A 256 16.14 1.53 -10.19
N ARG A 257 16.30 1.54 -8.87
CA ARG A 257 17.50 2.11 -8.20
C ARG A 257 18.81 1.42 -8.51
N GLY A 258 18.78 0.24 -9.12
CA GLY A 258 19.96 -0.51 -9.51
C GLY A 258 20.74 -1.17 -8.37
N LYS A 259 20.27 -1.07 -7.11
CA LYS A 259 20.87 -1.71 -5.94
C LYS A 259 19.81 -2.30 -5.04
N ALA A 260 19.80 -3.63 -4.94
CA ALA A 260 18.95 -4.34 -4.00
C ALA A 260 19.44 -4.15 -2.56
N ASN A 261 18.54 -4.12 -1.61
CA ASN A 261 18.84 -4.04 -0.18
C ASN A 261 17.96 -5.00 0.63
N GLN A 262 18.26 -5.12 1.91
CA GLN A 262 17.45 -5.87 2.85
C GLN A 262 16.44 -4.93 3.53
N PHE A 263 15.22 -5.40 3.71
CA PHE A 263 14.15 -4.67 4.38
C PHE A 263 13.88 -5.27 5.76
N VAL A 264 13.35 -4.48 6.70
CA VAL A 264 13.03 -4.94 8.06
C VAL A 264 12.16 -6.20 8.03
N GLY A 265 12.63 -7.25 8.70
CA GLY A 265 11.98 -8.55 8.73
C GLY A 265 12.17 -9.41 7.48
N ALA A 266 12.93 -8.94 6.47
CA ALA A 266 13.34 -9.77 5.35
C ALA A 266 14.58 -10.59 5.73
N LEU A 267 14.67 -11.80 5.21
CA LEU A 267 15.78 -12.71 5.52
C LEU A 267 16.95 -12.61 4.53
N TRP A 268 16.74 -11.93 3.39
CA TRP A 268 17.72 -11.84 2.31
C TRP A 268 17.63 -10.49 1.59
N PRO A 269 18.73 -9.91 1.09
CA PRO A 269 18.74 -8.60 0.44
C PRO A 269 18.28 -8.69 -1.02
N ARG A 270 16.98 -8.85 -1.25
CA ARG A 270 16.31 -8.96 -2.57
C ARG A 270 15.46 -7.75 -2.93
N SER A 271 15.35 -6.78 -2.03
CA SER A 271 14.40 -5.68 -2.19
C SER A 271 14.89 -4.67 -3.21
N ASN A 272 14.22 -4.61 -4.34
CA ASN A 272 14.37 -3.59 -5.37
C ASN A 272 13.30 -2.51 -5.20
N ARG A 273 13.57 -1.29 -5.64
CA ARG A 273 12.66 -0.14 -5.56
C ARG A 273 12.81 0.76 -6.77
N ALA A 274 11.78 1.57 -7.01
CA ALA A 274 11.85 2.63 -8.00
C ALA A 274 12.88 3.70 -7.62
N GLU A 275 13.55 4.26 -8.60
CA GLU A 275 14.47 5.37 -8.41
C GLU A 275 13.73 6.67 -8.09
N ASN A 276 12.68 6.98 -8.84
CA ASN A 276 11.97 8.26 -8.81
C ASN A 276 10.72 8.27 -7.92
N PHE A 277 10.28 7.12 -7.42
CA PHE A 277 9.08 6.97 -6.60
C PHE A 277 9.43 6.49 -5.21
N LYS A 278 8.90 7.17 -4.20
CA LYS A 278 9.20 6.88 -2.79
C LYS A 278 8.35 5.75 -2.19
N SER A 279 7.27 5.35 -2.90
CA SER A 279 6.32 4.33 -2.45
C SER A 279 5.92 3.42 -3.61
N GLY A 280 4.98 2.52 -3.38
CA GLY A 280 4.42 1.65 -4.41
C GLY A 280 3.55 2.35 -5.46
N VAL A 281 3.29 3.65 -5.31
CA VAL A 281 2.54 4.43 -6.31
C VAL A 281 3.19 4.38 -7.69
N GLY A 282 4.51 4.27 -7.75
CA GLY A 282 5.24 4.16 -9.01
C GLY A 282 4.80 3.00 -9.89
N TYR A 283 4.45 1.87 -9.29
CA TYR A 283 3.90 0.73 -10.05
C TYR A 283 2.55 1.06 -10.67
N VAL A 284 1.69 1.70 -9.87
CA VAL A 284 0.34 2.10 -10.29
C VAL A 284 0.40 3.09 -11.44
N ASP A 285 1.20 4.13 -11.28
CA ASP A 285 1.38 5.17 -12.31
C ASP A 285 1.95 4.58 -13.60
N THR A 286 2.89 3.64 -13.50
CA THR A 286 3.46 2.95 -14.66
C THR A 286 2.40 2.15 -15.42
N TYR A 287 1.57 1.37 -14.73
CA TYR A 287 0.49 0.61 -15.39
C TYR A 287 -0.56 1.52 -16.01
N LEU A 288 -0.99 2.57 -15.30
CA LEU A 288 -2.01 3.50 -15.81
C LEU A 288 -1.50 4.28 -17.04
N ALA A 289 -0.26 4.75 -17.00
CA ALA A 289 0.37 5.41 -18.14
C ALA A 289 0.47 4.45 -19.33
N TYR A 290 0.91 3.23 -19.12
CA TYR A 290 1.05 2.22 -20.17
C TYR A 290 -0.30 1.88 -20.82
N ILE A 291 -1.35 1.66 -20.02
CA ILE A 291 -2.72 1.44 -20.52
C ILE A 291 -3.16 2.59 -21.43
N LYS A 292 -2.93 3.82 -20.98
CA LYS A 292 -3.32 5.03 -21.74
C LYS A 292 -2.51 5.21 -23.01
N GLU A 293 -1.19 5.13 -22.92
CA GLU A 293 -0.27 5.38 -24.05
C GLU A 293 -0.41 4.33 -25.15
N ARG A 294 -0.69 3.08 -24.77
CA ARG A 294 -0.91 1.99 -25.71
C ARG A 294 -2.35 1.89 -26.22
N GLY A 295 -3.27 2.68 -25.67
CA GLY A 295 -4.68 2.59 -25.99
C GLY A 295 -5.27 1.19 -25.73
N LEU A 296 -4.84 0.55 -24.62
CA LEU A 296 -5.31 -0.79 -24.30
C LEU A 296 -6.81 -0.80 -23.98
N PRO A 297 -7.56 -1.85 -24.37
CA PRO A 297 -9.01 -1.93 -24.18
C PRO A 297 -9.39 -2.19 -22.71
N VAL A 298 -9.01 -1.30 -21.82
CA VAL A 298 -9.31 -1.33 -20.38
C VAL A 298 -10.19 -0.14 -20.04
N THR A 299 -11.39 -0.41 -19.53
CA THR A 299 -12.30 0.60 -18.98
C THR A 299 -12.16 0.58 -17.45
N LEU A 300 -11.54 1.61 -16.90
CA LEU A 300 -11.41 1.79 -15.45
C LEU A 300 -12.65 2.53 -14.92
N MET A 301 -13.39 1.89 -14.02
CA MET A 301 -14.57 2.45 -13.37
C MET A 301 -14.26 2.73 -11.89
N LEU A 302 -13.91 3.97 -11.59
CA LEU A 302 -13.68 4.45 -10.22
C LEU A 302 -15.01 4.69 -9.48
N ASN A 303 -14.95 4.78 -8.16
CA ASN A 303 -16.13 4.96 -7.29
C ASN A 303 -17.25 3.94 -7.58
N THR A 304 -16.87 2.75 -7.99
CA THR A 304 -17.79 1.69 -8.40
C THR A 304 -17.43 0.39 -7.67
N ALA A 305 -18.26 0.02 -6.72
CA ALA A 305 -18.08 -1.17 -5.89
C ALA A 305 -18.78 -2.38 -6.53
N ALA A 306 -18.13 -3.53 -6.48
CA ALA A 306 -18.78 -4.80 -6.78
C ALA A 306 -19.66 -5.21 -5.59
N ASP A 307 -20.94 -5.43 -5.83
CA ASP A 307 -21.92 -5.80 -4.81
C ASP A 307 -22.14 -7.31 -4.74
N ASP A 308 -22.10 -7.99 -5.88
CA ASP A 308 -22.29 -9.44 -5.97
C ASP A 308 -21.65 -10.01 -7.23
N LEU A 309 -21.45 -11.33 -7.22
CA LEU A 309 -21.08 -12.10 -8.40
C LEU A 309 -22.31 -12.72 -9.04
N ILE A 310 -22.40 -12.69 -10.36
CA ILE A 310 -23.46 -13.35 -11.11
C ILE A 310 -23.04 -14.80 -11.33
N VAL A 311 -23.75 -15.73 -10.71
CA VAL A 311 -23.48 -17.16 -10.83
C VAL A 311 -24.61 -17.83 -11.59
N LYS A 312 -24.28 -18.58 -12.66
CA LYS A 312 -25.23 -19.35 -13.44
C LYS A 312 -24.65 -20.73 -13.77
N GLY A 313 -25.39 -21.79 -13.46
CA GLY A 313 -24.92 -23.15 -13.71
C GLY A 313 -23.57 -23.48 -13.03
N GLY A 314 -23.34 -22.98 -11.82
CA GLY A 314 -22.10 -23.17 -11.07
C GLY A 314 -20.89 -22.36 -11.58
N LYS A 315 -21.08 -21.48 -12.56
CA LYS A 315 -20.04 -20.60 -13.10
C LYS A 315 -20.31 -19.14 -12.75
N VAL A 316 -19.25 -18.41 -12.40
CA VAL A 316 -19.31 -16.95 -12.31
C VAL A 316 -19.25 -16.39 -13.71
N ILE A 317 -20.30 -15.68 -14.13
CA ILE A 317 -20.47 -15.13 -15.49
C ILE A 317 -20.47 -13.60 -15.53
N GLY A 318 -20.35 -12.94 -14.40
CA GLY A 318 -20.38 -11.50 -14.34
C GLY A 318 -20.38 -10.95 -12.92
N VAL A 319 -20.57 -9.66 -12.82
CA VAL A 319 -20.55 -8.89 -11.58
C VAL A 319 -21.70 -7.92 -11.55
N LEU A 320 -22.37 -7.80 -10.41
CA LEU A 320 -23.26 -6.71 -10.07
C LEU A 320 -22.45 -5.62 -9.37
N ALA A 321 -22.54 -4.40 -9.82
CA ALA A 321 -21.81 -3.27 -9.24
C ALA A 321 -22.70 -2.04 -9.09
N GLN A 322 -22.28 -1.11 -8.25
CA GLN A 322 -22.96 0.17 -8.06
C GLN A 322 -21.92 1.29 -7.89
N ASN A 323 -22.15 2.42 -8.56
CA ASN A 323 -21.32 3.58 -8.33
C ASN A 323 -21.82 4.40 -7.12
N LYS A 324 -20.99 5.32 -6.63
CA LYS A 324 -21.34 6.19 -5.50
C LYS A 324 -22.57 7.09 -5.74
N ASN A 325 -22.98 7.28 -7.00
CA ASN A 325 -24.14 8.08 -7.37
C ASN A 325 -25.42 7.24 -7.52
N GLY A 326 -25.40 5.96 -7.14
CA GLY A 326 -26.54 5.08 -7.11
C GLY A 326 -26.80 4.28 -8.39
N ARG A 327 -26.10 4.58 -9.51
CA ARG A 327 -26.26 3.81 -10.76
C ARG A 327 -25.76 2.39 -10.56
N LYS A 328 -26.60 1.43 -10.92
CA LYS A 328 -26.32 0.00 -10.88
C LYS A 328 -25.78 -0.49 -12.21
N TYR A 329 -24.93 -1.49 -12.15
CA TYR A 329 -24.37 -2.15 -13.32
C TYR A 329 -24.57 -3.65 -13.24
N VAL A 330 -25.01 -4.23 -14.34
CA VAL A 330 -24.95 -5.66 -14.61
C VAL A 330 -23.84 -5.84 -15.65
N ILE A 331 -22.72 -6.42 -15.24
CA ILE A 331 -21.54 -6.55 -16.10
C ILE A 331 -21.36 -8.01 -16.42
N ASN A 332 -21.58 -8.41 -17.67
CA ASN A 332 -21.37 -9.75 -18.17
C ASN A 332 -19.90 -9.93 -18.53
N ALA A 333 -19.30 -11.00 -18.05
CA ALA A 333 -17.90 -11.36 -18.30
C ALA A 333 -17.84 -12.67 -19.11
N ASN A 334 -17.62 -12.58 -20.42
CA ASN A 334 -17.67 -13.73 -21.31
C ASN A 334 -16.59 -14.79 -21.03
N ASP A 335 -15.41 -14.35 -20.56
CA ASP A 335 -14.27 -15.22 -20.27
C ASP A 335 -14.08 -15.44 -18.76
N GLY A 336 -14.58 -14.53 -17.91
CA GLY A 336 -14.52 -14.71 -16.46
C GLY A 336 -14.29 -13.44 -15.65
N VAL A 337 -14.19 -13.63 -14.33
CA VAL A 337 -13.99 -12.57 -13.34
C VAL A 337 -12.70 -12.84 -12.57
N ILE A 338 -11.88 -11.81 -12.41
CA ILE A 338 -10.65 -11.86 -11.60
C ILE A 338 -10.85 -11.00 -10.35
N LEU A 339 -10.68 -11.59 -9.16
CA LEU A 339 -10.76 -10.87 -7.88
C LEU A 339 -9.37 -10.44 -7.42
N THR A 340 -9.17 -9.14 -7.29
CA THR A 340 -7.91 -8.50 -6.86
C THR A 340 -8.17 -7.43 -5.79
N THR A 341 -9.11 -7.69 -4.90
CA THR A 341 -9.68 -6.74 -3.94
C THR A 341 -8.84 -6.51 -2.69
N GLY A 342 -7.65 -7.11 -2.60
CA GLY A 342 -6.79 -7.02 -1.42
C GLY A 342 -7.32 -7.82 -0.24
N GLY A 343 -6.91 -7.40 0.97
CA GLY A 343 -7.23 -8.08 2.21
C GLY A 343 -8.33 -7.41 3.04
N PHE A 344 -8.31 -7.69 4.35
CA PHE A 344 -9.35 -7.28 5.29
C PHE A 344 -8.82 -6.56 6.55
N SER A 345 -7.66 -5.96 6.47
CA SER A 345 -6.99 -5.34 7.62
C SER A 345 -7.76 -4.20 8.29
N ALA A 346 -8.66 -3.52 7.57
CA ALA A 346 -9.54 -2.49 8.12
C ALA A 346 -10.86 -3.04 8.69
N ASN A 347 -11.15 -4.33 8.46
CA ASN A 347 -12.36 -4.98 8.98
C ASN A 347 -12.08 -5.65 10.32
N VAL A 348 -12.33 -4.92 11.42
CA VAL A 348 -12.08 -5.39 12.79
C VAL A 348 -12.80 -6.70 13.09
N LYS A 349 -14.04 -6.86 12.59
CA LYS A 349 -14.81 -8.09 12.78
C LYS A 349 -14.12 -9.29 12.13
N MET A 350 -13.71 -9.18 10.86
CA MET A 350 -13.02 -10.24 10.15
C MET A 350 -11.67 -10.56 10.79
N ARG A 351 -10.90 -9.53 11.20
CA ARG A 351 -9.62 -9.76 11.90
C ARG A 351 -9.80 -10.64 13.13
N ASN A 352 -10.79 -10.34 13.96
CA ASN A 352 -11.05 -11.13 15.17
C ASN A 352 -11.71 -12.49 14.88
N GLU A 353 -12.54 -12.57 13.84
CA GLU A 353 -13.16 -13.83 13.42
C GLU A 353 -12.12 -14.87 13.00
N TYR A 354 -11.18 -14.46 12.14
CA TYR A 354 -10.18 -15.34 11.55
C TYR A 354 -8.85 -15.41 12.34
N ASP A 355 -8.63 -14.57 13.33
CA ASP A 355 -7.38 -14.57 14.10
C ASP A 355 -7.12 -15.88 14.83
N GLU A 356 -6.00 -16.52 14.50
CA GLU A 356 -5.51 -17.75 15.14
C GLU A 356 -4.18 -17.54 15.88
N LEU A 357 -3.48 -16.41 15.63
CA LEU A 357 -2.13 -16.18 16.07
C LEU A 357 -2.00 -15.17 17.22
N TRP A 358 -2.96 -14.27 17.35
CA TRP A 358 -2.83 -13.08 18.21
C TRP A 358 -3.79 -13.07 19.40
N GLY A 359 -4.49 -14.19 19.65
CA GLY A 359 -5.33 -14.38 20.82
C GLY A 359 -6.57 -13.47 20.84
N LYS A 360 -7.13 -13.18 19.66
CA LYS A 360 -8.31 -12.30 19.49
C LYS A 360 -8.09 -10.86 19.97
N LYS A 361 -6.85 -10.39 19.92
CA LYS A 361 -6.46 -9.04 20.37
C LYS A 361 -6.43 -7.99 19.27
N LEU A 362 -6.87 -8.32 18.04
CA LEU A 362 -6.86 -7.43 16.88
C LEU A 362 -8.09 -6.50 16.82
N GLY A 363 -8.45 -5.93 17.95
CA GLY A 363 -9.62 -5.04 18.09
C GLY A 363 -9.40 -3.64 17.55
N LYS A 364 -10.29 -2.72 17.93
CA LYS A 364 -10.25 -1.30 17.51
C LYS A 364 -8.96 -0.57 17.90
N ASN A 365 -8.32 -1.00 18.99
CA ASN A 365 -7.09 -0.40 19.50
C ASN A 365 -5.83 -0.87 18.75
N THR A 366 -5.98 -1.81 17.81
CA THR A 366 -4.90 -2.22 16.91
C THR A 366 -5.14 -1.53 15.56
N PRO A 367 -4.49 -0.39 15.28
CA PRO A 367 -4.69 0.32 14.03
C PRO A 367 -4.10 -0.47 12.86
N THR A 368 -4.44 -0.07 11.63
CA THR A 368 -3.87 -0.65 10.41
C THR A 368 -3.04 0.39 9.66
N THR A 369 -1.96 -0.05 9.03
CA THR A 369 -1.18 0.77 8.08
C THR A 369 -1.84 0.86 6.72
N ASN A 370 -2.87 0.04 6.47
CA ASN A 370 -3.58 -0.03 5.19
C ASN A 370 -4.69 1.01 5.09
N LEU A 371 -5.20 1.19 3.88
CA LEU A 371 -6.34 2.07 3.62
C LEU A 371 -7.62 1.54 4.29
N PRO A 372 -8.53 2.43 4.70
CA PRO A 372 -9.82 2.04 5.27
C PRO A 372 -10.67 1.16 4.35
N SER A 373 -10.37 1.15 3.06
CA SER A 373 -11.04 0.35 2.05
C SER A 373 -10.65 -1.14 2.04
N ALA A 374 -9.67 -1.56 2.85
CA ALA A 374 -9.27 -2.97 2.99
C ALA A 374 -10.27 -3.74 3.88
N THR A 375 -11.45 -4.00 3.37
CA THR A 375 -12.63 -4.50 4.13
C THR A 375 -12.98 -5.96 3.85
N GLY A 376 -12.26 -6.64 2.95
CA GLY A 376 -12.46 -8.06 2.66
C GLY A 376 -13.63 -8.36 1.72
N ASP A 377 -14.05 -7.38 0.92
CA ASP A 377 -15.23 -7.50 0.06
C ASP A 377 -15.12 -8.67 -0.91
N GLY A 378 -14.02 -8.81 -1.63
CA GLY A 378 -13.82 -9.90 -2.58
C GLY A 378 -13.77 -11.28 -1.92
N ILE A 379 -13.26 -11.36 -0.71
CA ILE A 379 -13.28 -12.61 0.08
C ILE A 379 -14.73 -13.03 0.37
N ASN A 380 -15.56 -12.06 0.80
CA ASN A 380 -16.97 -12.31 1.06
C ASN A 380 -17.75 -12.68 -0.22
N LEU A 381 -17.49 -11.99 -1.33
CA LEU A 381 -18.08 -12.32 -2.63
C LEU A 381 -17.70 -13.73 -3.08
N ALA A 382 -16.42 -14.08 -2.99
CA ALA A 382 -15.92 -15.40 -3.36
C ALA A 382 -16.51 -16.51 -2.48
N LYS A 383 -16.55 -16.29 -1.16
CA LYS A 383 -17.17 -17.24 -0.20
C LYS A 383 -18.65 -17.48 -0.53
N LYS A 384 -19.39 -16.42 -0.83
CA LYS A 384 -20.81 -16.50 -1.22
C LYS A 384 -21.00 -17.30 -2.53
N ALA A 385 -20.04 -17.21 -3.45
CA ALA A 385 -20.03 -17.98 -4.70
C ALA A 385 -19.49 -19.42 -4.53
N GLY A 386 -19.19 -19.86 -3.31
CA GLY A 386 -18.75 -21.22 -3.00
C GLY A 386 -17.23 -21.44 -3.02
N ALA A 387 -16.42 -20.37 -3.03
CA ALA A 387 -14.98 -20.51 -2.98
C ALA A 387 -14.50 -21.04 -1.62
N HIS A 388 -13.46 -21.87 -1.67
CA HIS A 388 -12.75 -22.31 -0.48
C HIS A 388 -11.82 -21.19 0.02
N LEU A 389 -11.84 -20.95 1.34
CA LEU A 389 -10.93 -20.02 2.00
C LEU A 389 -9.83 -20.79 2.71
N THR A 390 -8.58 -20.33 2.59
CA THR A 390 -7.43 -20.95 3.23
C THR A 390 -6.57 -19.90 3.92
N GLN A 391 -5.90 -20.27 4.99
CA GLN A 391 -4.89 -19.47 5.70
C GLN A 391 -5.39 -18.11 6.21
N MET A 392 -6.68 -17.99 6.45
CA MET A 392 -7.31 -16.71 6.87
C MET A 392 -6.80 -16.22 8.23
N GLY A 393 -6.34 -17.12 9.09
CA GLY A 393 -5.80 -16.81 10.42
C GLY A 393 -4.37 -16.26 10.43
N TRP A 394 -3.65 -16.31 9.31
CA TRP A 394 -2.28 -15.84 9.20
C TRP A 394 -2.21 -14.33 8.94
N ILE A 395 -2.65 -13.55 9.91
CA ILE A 395 -2.69 -12.10 9.85
C ILE A 395 -1.33 -11.54 10.27
N GLN A 396 -0.68 -10.76 9.40
CA GLN A 396 0.58 -10.12 9.72
C GLN A 396 0.37 -8.83 10.53
N LEU A 397 1.13 -8.68 11.61
CA LEU A 397 1.31 -7.40 12.29
C LEU A 397 2.61 -6.75 11.87
N PHE A 398 2.58 -5.44 11.64
CA PHE A 398 3.78 -4.63 11.42
C PHE A 398 4.35 -4.20 12.78
N PRO A 399 5.63 -4.48 13.08
CA PRO A 399 6.16 -4.33 14.43
C PRO A 399 6.53 -2.90 14.83
N ALA A 400 6.11 -1.89 14.08
CA ALA A 400 6.36 -0.50 14.40
C ALA A 400 5.30 0.40 13.77
N GLY A 401 4.57 1.13 14.58
CA GLY A 401 3.55 2.08 14.12
C GLY A 401 3.05 2.97 15.24
N ASP A 402 2.60 4.16 14.90
CA ASP A 402 1.95 5.05 15.83
C ASP A 402 0.73 4.36 16.45
N PRO A 403 0.59 4.33 17.78
CA PRO A 403 -0.47 3.57 18.45
C PRO A 403 -1.89 4.05 18.15
N LYS A 404 -2.05 5.29 17.66
CA LYS A 404 -3.36 5.86 17.31
C LYS A 404 -3.71 5.68 15.84
N THR A 405 -2.73 5.84 14.96
CA THR A 405 -2.96 5.92 13.51
C THR A 405 -2.40 4.74 12.72
N GLY A 406 -1.52 3.93 13.31
CA GLY A 406 -0.76 2.89 12.63
C GLY A 406 0.34 3.42 11.69
N ALA A 407 0.47 4.74 11.52
CA ALA A 407 1.45 5.33 10.63
C ALA A 407 2.88 5.10 11.11
N THR A 408 3.81 4.88 10.18
CA THR A 408 5.24 4.81 10.46
C THR A 408 5.90 6.15 10.19
N SER A 409 6.72 6.63 11.13
CA SER A 409 7.42 7.92 11.00
C SER A 409 8.65 7.80 10.10
N PHE A 410 9.48 6.78 10.31
CA PHE A 410 10.69 6.56 9.51
C PHE A 410 10.79 5.11 9.03
N LYS A 411 11.33 4.93 7.83
CA LYS A 411 11.84 3.64 7.39
C LYS A 411 13.25 3.47 7.93
N LEU A 412 13.41 2.55 8.87
CA LEU A 412 14.69 2.15 9.40
C LEU A 412 15.09 0.83 8.75
N GLY A 413 16.34 0.75 8.30
CA GLY A 413 16.90 -0.49 7.81
C GLY A 413 17.24 -1.44 8.95
N GLU A 414 17.48 -2.69 8.62
CA GLU A 414 18.04 -3.68 9.54
C GLU A 414 19.34 -3.17 10.16
N ASN A 415 19.59 -3.51 11.41
CA ASN A 415 20.78 -3.06 12.17
C ASN A 415 20.91 -1.52 12.30
N SER A 416 19.84 -0.78 12.10
CA SER A 416 19.85 0.67 12.20
C SER A 416 19.10 1.23 13.39
N CYS A 417 18.49 0.38 14.18
CA CYS A 417 17.71 0.76 15.35
C CYS A 417 17.76 -0.30 16.45
N ILE A 418 17.39 0.10 17.66
CA ILE A 418 17.12 -0.80 18.78
C ILE A 418 15.71 -0.59 19.30
N TYR A 419 15.07 -1.66 19.78
CA TYR A 419 13.76 -1.62 20.41
C TYR A 419 13.94 -1.62 21.92
N VAL A 420 13.44 -0.58 22.57
CA VAL A 420 13.47 -0.43 24.02
C VAL A 420 12.05 -0.29 24.57
N ASN A 421 11.81 -0.88 25.73
CA ASN A 421 10.55 -0.76 26.43
C ASN A 421 10.50 0.53 27.26
N ARG A 422 9.41 0.74 28.00
CA ARG A 422 9.23 1.93 28.87
C ARG A 422 10.25 2.07 29.99
N ASP A 423 10.94 0.98 30.36
CA ASP A 423 12.00 0.98 31.35
C ASP A 423 13.39 1.21 30.73
N GLY A 424 13.45 1.56 29.42
CA GLY A 424 14.68 1.80 28.68
C GLY A 424 15.48 0.51 28.37
N LYS A 425 14.87 -0.66 28.53
CA LYS A 425 15.55 -1.95 28.30
C LYS A 425 15.27 -2.48 26.91
N ARG A 426 16.33 -2.87 26.19
CA ARG A 426 16.22 -3.66 24.97
C ARG A 426 15.65 -5.04 25.31
N TYR A 427 14.71 -5.55 24.56
CA TYR A 427 13.95 -6.75 24.92
C TYR A 427 13.82 -7.77 23.77
N VAL A 428 14.28 -7.46 22.57
CA VAL A 428 14.20 -8.35 21.40
C VAL A 428 15.39 -8.13 20.47
N ASN A 429 15.73 -9.13 19.68
CA ASN A 429 16.66 -8.98 18.57
C ASN A 429 15.90 -8.38 17.36
N GLU A 430 16.28 -7.20 16.92
CA GLU A 430 15.61 -6.43 15.87
C GLU A 430 15.74 -7.05 14.47
N SER A 431 16.63 -8.05 14.32
CA SER A 431 16.79 -8.82 13.07
C SER A 431 15.83 -10.02 12.95
N GLU A 432 14.96 -10.21 13.92
CA GLU A 432 13.97 -11.29 13.91
C GLU A 432 12.84 -11.05 12.90
N ARG A 433 12.09 -12.11 12.62
CA ARG A 433 10.88 -12.07 11.80
C ARG A 433 9.87 -11.08 12.39
N ARG A 434 9.02 -10.53 11.53
CA ARG A 434 8.01 -9.53 11.95
C ARG A 434 7.05 -10.05 13.00
N ASP A 435 6.65 -11.32 12.93
CA ASP A 435 5.75 -11.92 13.91
C ASP A 435 6.41 -12.06 15.28
N VAL A 436 7.70 -12.40 15.31
CA VAL A 436 8.50 -12.45 16.55
C VAL A 436 8.62 -11.07 17.18
N LEU A 437 8.94 -10.06 16.36
CA LEU A 437 9.01 -8.66 16.80
C LEU A 437 7.64 -8.17 17.31
N ALA A 438 6.57 -8.44 16.58
CA ALA A 438 5.23 -8.03 16.98
C ALA A 438 4.77 -8.70 18.28
N LYS A 439 5.04 -9.99 18.46
CA LYS A 439 4.74 -10.71 19.71
C LYS A 439 5.52 -10.12 20.89
N ALA A 440 6.81 -9.84 20.69
CA ALA A 440 7.65 -9.21 21.71
C ALA A 440 7.13 -7.81 22.08
N ASN A 441 6.70 -7.01 21.09
CA ASN A 441 6.13 -5.69 21.31
C ASN A 441 4.81 -5.75 22.10
N LEU A 442 3.91 -6.66 21.72
CA LEU A 442 2.62 -6.85 22.41
C LEU A 442 2.78 -7.36 23.85
N ALA A 443 3.92 -7.99 24.18
CA ALA A 443 4.24 -8.44 25.52
C ALA A 443 4.76 -7.32 26.44
N GLN A 444 5.12 -6.15 25.88
CA GLN A 444 5.60 -5.03 26.70
C GLN A 444 4.44 -4.36 27.45
N LYS A 445 4.77 -3.69 28.55
CA LYS A 445 3.81 -2.93 29.35
C LYS A 445 3.08 -1.92 28.48
N ASP A 446 1.77 -1.92 28.55
CA ASP A 446 0.87 -1.09 27.75
C ASP A 446 1.00 -1.30 26.23
N GLN A 447 1.68 -2.39 25.80
CA GLN A 447 1.99 -2.66 24.39
C GLN A 447 2.76 -1.53 23.71
N LEU A 448 3.51 -0.75 24.50
CA LEU A 448 4.29 0.40 24.05
C LEU A 448 5.78 0.12 24.10
N PHE A 449 6.46 0.59 23.09
CA PHE A 449 7.91 0.55 22.99
C PHE A 449 8.40 1.76 22.19
N PHE A 450 9.71 1.97 22.23
CA PHE A 450 10.37 3.04 21.48
C PHE A 450 11.38 2.43 20.52
N VAL A 451 11.45 2.98 19.33
CA VAL A 451 12.49 2.65 18.34
C VAL A 451 13.54 3.76 18.37
N ILE A 452 14.73 3.42 18.80
CA ILE A 452 15.86 4.36 18.90
C ILE A 452 16.80 4.12 17.72
N SER A 453 17.12 5.19 17.00
CA SER A 453 18.03 5.17 15.87
C SER A 453 18.87 6.43 15.80
N SER A 454 20.07 6.33 15.24
CA SER A 454 20.85 7.49 14.88
C SER A 454 20.16 8.30 13.76
N ALA A 455 20.17 9.62 13.83
CA ALA A 455 19.62 10.49 12.79
C ALA A 455 20.25 10.24 11.40
N LYS A 456 21.49 9.78 11.35
CA LYS A 456 22.18 9.39 10.09
C LYS A 456 21.57 8.16 9.41
N ARG A 457 20.83 7.34 10.14
CA ARG A 457 20.17 6.13 9.63
C ARG A 457 18.71 6.35 9.22
N ALA A 458 18.12 7.45 9.64
CA ALA A 458 16.80 7.85 9.17
C ALA A 458 16.89 8.23 7.68
N LEU A 459 16.12 7.54 6.84
CA LEU A 459 16.08 7.83 5.40
C LEU A 459 15.31 9.14 5.18
N VAL A 460 16.06 10.22 4.99
CA VAL A 460 15.56 11.57 4.73
C VAL A 460 16.14 12.04 3.40
N ASP A 461 15.31 12.63 2.55
CA ASP A 461 15.78 13.20 1.28
C ASP A 461 16.36 14.61 1.47
N LYS A 462 16.87 15.19 0.35
CA LYS A 462 17.46 16.53 0.32
C LYS A 462 16.49 17.65 0.75
N ASP A 463 15.18 17.41 0.66
CA ASP A 463 14.12 18.36 0.98
C ASP A 463 13.59 18.17 2.42
N GLY A 464 14.29 17.39 3.23
CA GLY A 464 13.93 17.12 4.63
C GLY A 464 12.70 16.24 4.79
N ARG A 465 12.38 15.40 3.80
CA ARG A 465 11.24 14.48 3.85
C ARG A 465 11.68 13.05 4.05
N ASN A 466 10.90 12.30 4.81
CA ASN A 466 11.13 10.87 4.99
C ASN A 466 10.77 10.07 3.72
N ALA A 467 10.97 8.76 3.77
CA ALA A 467 10.66 7.86 2.65
C ALA A 467 9.16 7.80 2.25
N TYR A 468 8.27 8.37 3.03
CA TYR A 468 6.84 8.50 2.75
C TYR A 468 6.44 9.89 2.25
N GLY A 469 7.41 10.79 2.03
CA GLY A 469 7.18 12.16 1.59
C GLY A 469 6.78 13.14 2.69
N VAL A 470 6.80 12.72 3.97
CA VAL A 470 6.42 13.55 5.12
C VAL A 470 7.64 14.33 5.60
N LYS A 471 7.46 15.62 5.88
CA LYS A 471 8.53 16.48 6.43
C LYS A 471 8.93 16.01 7.83
N VAL A 472 10.22 15.99 8.12
CA VAL A 472 10.75 15.61 9.44
C VAL A 472 10.25 16.55 10.52
N GLU A 473 10.15 17.85 10.26
CA GLU A 473 9.60 18.86 11.20
C GLU A 473 8.13 18.55 11.56
N ASP A 474 7.31 18.13 10.60
CA ASP A 474 5.93 17.73 10.87
C ASP A 474 5.85 16.48 11.74
N ILE A 475 6.75 15.51 11.49
CA ILE A 475 6.84 14.29 12.32
C ILE A 475 7.23 14.64 13.76
N LEU A 476 8.24 15.51 13.96
CA LEU A 476 8.69 15.92 15.27
C LEU A 476 7.64 16.74 16.01
N SER A 477 6.98 17.70 15.33
CA SER A 477 5.93 18.54 15.91
C SER A 477 4.66 17.75 16.26
N SER A 478 4.41 16.62 15.60
CA SER A 478 3.24 15.76 15.87
C SER A 478 3.36 14.93 17.15
N GLY A 479 4.53 14.90 17.79
CA GLY A 479 4.79 14.06 18.96
C GLY A 479 4.91 12.57 18.68
N LYS A 480 5.02 12.17 17.39
CA LYS A 480 5.21 10.77 16.96
C LYS A 480 6.66 10.33 16.98
N SER A 481 7.57 11.28 16.95
CA SER A 481 9.01 11.06 17.03
C SER A 481 9.68 12.19 17.81
N PHE A 482 10.79 11.88 18.43
CA PHE A 482 11.56 12.79 19.25
C PHE A 482 13.00 12.83 18.75
N LYS A 483 13.66 13.97 18.94
CA LYS A 483 15.08 14.15 18.62
C LYS A 483 15.81 14.62 19.88
N ALA A 484 16.96 14.02 20.14
CA ALA A 484 17.88 14.43 21.19
C ALA A 484 19.31 14.41 20.64
N ASP A 485 20.20 15.20 21.24
CA ASP A 485 21.61 15.28 20.85
C ASP A 485 22.42 14.12 21.48
N THR A 486 21.92 13.56 22.57
CA THR A 486 22.48 12.41 23.30
C THR A 486 21.37 11.40 23.64
N LEU A 487 21.78 10.17 23.95
CA LEU A 487 20.89 9.14 24.50
C LEU A 487 20.49 9.45 25.93
#